data_4fcd57a1379c03a76b4ac8683a1bfc5a
#
_entry.id   4fcd57a1379c03a76b4ac8683a1bfc5a
#
_cell.length_a   1.000
_cell.length_b   1.000
_cell.length_c   1.000
_cell.angle_alpha   90.00
_cell.angle_beta   90.00
_cell.angle_gamma   90.00
#
_symmetry.space_group_name_H-M   'P 1'
#
loop_
_entity.id
_entity.type
_entity.pdbx_description
1 polymer ?
#
loop_
_entity_poly.entity_id
_entity_poly.type
_entity_poly.pdbx_seq_one_letter_code
_entity_poly.pdbx_strand_id
1 'polypeptide(L)'
;MNKLLKLIYSNKFFAVLTLLLQVTLIGVYIAGISNNARFYLLASNLISSIFILIEINRHEESAFKITWIMLVSVVPVLGWFFYLYTHTGIISGHIQKQHSRAKRILENYRPADEDIISEMDNEGLETSLVKYLSRAGGSSVFKNTDVSFFSLGDDMFESLVFELSKAQDFIFMEFFIINQQSYMWKTVEAILIEKAKAGLDVRLMFDGMGCIGIMDSGYRKALIKHGIKCQIFSPVQPLLSTYQNNRDHRKIAVIDGRCAFCGGVNLADEYINKIERFGHWKDTAIKLTGEGVSGFTGLFLSMWYTTSSDYDDNISQFIDASKQFARYDARGYIVPFGDSPLDTKLVGRNAYVDILNTSREYVNIMTPYFIIDDAIYDAMDYAVTRGVKVRLILPGIPDKKIAYCLARSYYKDLFAIGVEVYEYIPGFVHAKNTVSDGKRAIVGTINYDYRSLYLHYECAAYMMNVPEIKDIEHDFVETLSQCRRITELEYNNYKWYYRLCGRLLRFIATLI
;
A
#
# COMPACT_ATOMS: atom_id res chain seq x y z
N MET A 1 21.07 11.08 23.42
CA MET A 1 22.00 10.41 22.48
C MET A 1 22.62 11.48 21.58
N ASN A 2 23.95 11.68 21.61
CA ASN A 2 24.65 12.78 20.87
C ASN A 2 24.32 12.79 19.38
N LYS A 3 24.17 13.98 18.77
CA LYS A 3 23.99 14.17 17.32
C LYS A 3 25.00 13.37 16.49
N LEU A 4 26.23 13.21 16.99
CA LEU A 4 27.31 12.45 16.37
C LEU A 4 26.99 10.93 16.34
N LEU A 5 26.45 10.36 17.41
CA LEU A 5 26.02 8.96 17.44
C LEU A 5 24.86 8.70 16.48
N LYS A 6 23.87 9.62 16.39
CA LYS A 6 22.79 9.52 15.39
C LYS A 6 23.31 9.57 13.95
N LEU A 7 24.39 10.32 13.69
CA LEU A 7 25.02 10.38 12.37
C LEU A 7 25.76 9.08 12.06
N ILE A 8 26.55 8.57 13.00
CA ILE A 8 27.35 7.34 12.84
C ILE A 8 26.44 6.11 12.65
N TYR A 9 25.31 6.06 13.31
CA TYR A 9 24.31 4.99 13.16
C TYR A 9 23.27 5.27 12.05
N SER A 10 23.49 6.30 11.20
CA SER A 10 22.59 6.56 10.08
C SER A 10 22.93 5.69 8.87
N ASN A 11 21.89 5.22 8.15
CA ASN A 11 22.06 4.50 6.88
C ASN A 11 22.91 5.28 5.87
N LYS A 12 22.80 6.62 5.90
CA LYS A 12 23.57 7.53 5.05
C LYS A 12 25.07 7.47 5.36
N PHE A 13 25.46 7.38 6.63
CA PHE A 13 26.87 7.25 7.02
C PHE A 13 27.48 5.95 6.52
N PHE A 14 26.79 4.82 6.71
CA PHE A 14 27.27 3.53 6.21
C PHE A 14 27.32 3.47 4.69
N ALA A 15 26.32 4.01 3.99
CA ALA A 15 26.32 4.11 2.53
C ALA A 15 27.50 4.95 2.02
N VAL A 16 27.78 6.09 2.64
CA VAL A 16 28.93 6.93 2.27
C VAL A 16 30.27 6.22 2.59
N LEU A 17 30.36 5.57 3.74
CA LEU A 17 31.58 4.85 4.14
C LEU A 17 31.89 3.69 3.18
N THR A 18 30.90 2.88 2.81
CA THR A 18 31.08 1.77 1.86
C THR A 18 31.37 2.26 0.45
N LEU A 19 30.79 3.38 0.02
CA LEU A 19 31.13 4.01 -1.26
C LEU A 19 32.56 4.52 -1.28
N LEU A 20 33.00 5.19 -0.20
CA LEU A 20 34.41 5.64 -0.06
C LEU A 20 35.36 4.45 -0.07
N LEU A 21 35.04 3.35 0.61
CA LEU A 21 35.83 2.13 0.59
C LEU A 21 35.98 1.58 -0.83
N GLN A 22 34.85 1.50 -1.57
CA GLN A 22 34.84 1.04 -2.96
C GLN A 22 35.72 1.93 -3.87
N VAL A 23 35.54 3.26 -3.78
CA VAL A 23 36.36 4.23 -4.57
C VAL A 23 37.82 4.12 -4.21
N THR A 24 38.16 3.95 -2.93
CA THR A 24 39.53 3.76 -2.47
C THR A 24 40.14 2.47 -3.04
N LEU A 25 39.44 1.34 -3.01
CA LEU A 25 39.88 0.08 -3.59
C LEU A 25 40.14 0.18 -5.10
N ILE A 26 39.23 0.85 -5.84
CA ILE A 26 39.41 1.12 -7.27
C ILE A 26 40.64 2.04 -7.49
N GLY A 27 40.79 3.08 -6.70
CA GLY A 27 41.95 4.00 -6.77
C GLY A 27 43.29 3.30 -6.52
N VAL A 28 43.35 2.44 -5.50
CA VAL A 28 44.55 1.63 -5.18
C VAL A 28 44.88 0.66 -6.32
N TYR A 29 43.84 0.06 -6.95
CA TYR A 29 44.01 -0.80 -8.12
C TYR A 29 44.55 -0.04 -9.33
N ILE A 30 43.95 1.10 -9.69
CA ILE A 30 44.36 1.95 -10.83
C ILE A 30 45.78 2.48 -10.62
N ALA A 31 46.09 2.87 -9.39
CA ALA A 31 47.45 3.39 -9.05
C ALA A 31 48.53 2.29 -9.02
N GLY A 32 48.17 1.02 -9.14
CA GLY A 32 49.11 -0.10 -9.14
C GLY A 32 49.90 -0.28 -7.83
N ILE A 33 49.41 0.33 -6.73
CA ILE A 33 50.12 0.45 -5.44
C ILE A 33 50.25 -0.90 -4.72
N SER A 34 49.43 -1.91 -5.08
CA SER A 34 49.48 -3.20 -4.37
C SER A 34 49.02 -4.38 -5.27
N ASN A 35 49.87 -5.41 -5.35
CA ASN A 35 49.48 -6.68 -5.97
C ASN A 35 48.27 -7.35 -5.25
N ASN A 36 48.10 -7.09 -3.97
CA ASN A 36 46.98 -7.59 -3.19
C ASN A 36 45.62 -6.97 -3.66
N ALA A 37 45.62 -5.73 -4.18
CA ALA A 37 44.41 -5.13 -4.72
C ALA A 37 43.82 -5.93 -5.90
N ARG A 38 44.69 -6.51 -6.76
CA ARG A 38 44.24 -7.39 -7.86
C ARG A 38 43.58 -8.66 -7.32
N PHE A 39 44.15 -9.25 -6.28
CA PHE A 39 43.60 -10.44 -5.63
C PHE A 39 42.18 -10.15 -5.04
N TYR A 40 42.05 -9.03 -4.31
CA TYR A 40 40.75 -8.65 -3.72
C TYR A 40 39.68 -8.38 -4.80
N LEU A 41 40.05 -7.75 -5.91
CA LEU A 41 39.09 -7.53 -7.01
C LEU A 41 38.71 -8.83 -7.71
N LEU A 42 39.65 -9.73 -7.95
CA LEU A 42 39.35 -11.05 -8.52
C LEU A 42 38.46 -11.87 -7.58
N ALA A 43 38.76 -11.89 -6.29
CA ALA A 43 37.94 -12.56 -5.28
C ALA A 43 36.53 -11.96 -5.22
N SER A 44 36.41 -10.63 -5.23
CA SER A 44 35.12 -9.93 -5.26
C SER A 44 34.29 -10.29 -6.50
N ASN A 45 34.92 -10.33 -7.68
CA ASN A 45 34.25 -10.71 -8.92
C ASN A 45 33.79 -12.17 -8.90
N LEU A 46 34.60 -13.09 -8.38
CA LEU A 46 34.23 -14.51 -8.23
C LEU A 46 33.03 -14.66 -7.30
N ILE A 47 33.07 -13.99 -6.13
CA ILE A 47 31.95 -14.00 -5.19
C ILE A 47 30.68 -13.41 -5.85
N SER A 48 30.82 -12.29 -6.58
CA SER A 48 29.70 -11.69 -7.31
C SER A 48 29.13 -12.62 -8.39
N SER A 49 29.98 -13.37 -9.09
CA SER A 49 29.55 -14.35 -10.08
C SER A 49 28.75 -15.49 -9.45
N ILE A 50 29.21 -16.02 -8.32
CA ILE A 50 28.50 -17.05 -7.55
C ILE A 50 27.14 -16.48 -7.07
N PHE A 51 27.12 -15.26 -6.57
CA PHE A 51 25.89 -14.57 -6.17
C PHE A 51 24.90 -14.47 -7.34
N ILE A 52 25.34 -14.04 -8.50
CA ILE A 52 24.49 -13.91 -9.70
C ILE A 52 23.86 -15.25 -10.05
N LEU A 53 24.63 -16.36 -9.99
CA LEU A 53 24.11 -17.70 -10.22
C LEU A 53 23.05 -18.09 -9.20
N ILE A 54 23.24 -17.75 -7.92
CA ILE A 54 22.25 -18.02 -6.86
C ILE A 54 20.99 -17.19 -7.10
N GLU A 55 21.16 -15.90 -7.37
CA GLU A 55 20.03 -14.95 -7.51
C GLU A 55 19.17 -15.25 -8.73
N ILE A 56 19.75 -15.65 -9.86
CA ILE A 56 19.00 -16.07 -11.05
C ILE A 56 18.07 -17.25 -10.73
N ASN A 57 18.52 -18.19 -9.89
CA ASN A 57 17.76 -19.39 -9.54
C ASN A 57 16.72 -19.18 -8.40
N ARG A 58 16.66 -17.99 -7.79
CA ARG A 58 15.64 -17.70 -6.78
C ARG A 58 14.27 -17.51 -7.42
N HIS A 59 13.23 -17.85 -6.67
CA HIS A 59 11.83 -17.66 -7.06
C HIS A 59 11.34 -16.28 -6.61
N GLU A 60 11.92 -15.24 -7.20
CA GLU A 60 11.55 -13.83 -6.97
C GLU A 60 11.21 -13.14 -8.29
N GLU A 61 10.52 -12.01 -8.21
CA GLU A 61 10.21 -11.18 -9.36
C GLU A 61 11.48 -10.73 -10.09
N SER A 62 11.48 -10.79 -11.42
CA SER A 62 12.66 -10.52 -12.24
C SER A 62 13.25 -9.12 -12.04
N ALA A 63 12.40 -8.13 -11.80
CA ALA A 63 12.83 -6.75 -11.56
C ALA A 63 13.70 -6.62 -10.29
N PHE A 64 13.36 -7.31 -9.20
CA PHE A 64 14.18 -7.34 -7.98
C PHE A 64 15.52 -8.04 -8.22
N LYS A 65 15.51 -9.20 -8.90
CA LYS A 65 16.75 -9.92 -9.25
C LYS A 65 17.69 -9.06 -10.08
N ILE A 66 17.17 -8.42 -11.14
CA ILE A 66 17.96 -7.55 -12.01
C ILE A 66 18.56 -6.39 -11.22
N THR A 67 17.79 -5.76 -10.35
CA THR A 67 18.27 -4.66 -9.51
C THR A 67 19.44 -5.09 -8.64
N TRP A 68 19.34 -6.25 -7.95
CA TRP A 68 20.42 -6.77 -7.11
C TRP A 68 21.64 -7.23 -7.91
N ILE A 69 21.44 -7.92 -9.02
CA ILE A 69 22.51 -8.35 -9.93
C ILE A 69 23.29 -7.15 -10.43
N MET A 70 22.61 -6.09 -10.88
CA MET A 70 23.26 -4.86 -11.33
C MET A 70 24.02 -4.16 -10.21
N LEU A 71 23.40 -4.00 -9.03
CA LEU A 71 24.03 -3.34 -7.91
C LEU A 71 25.33 -4.05 -7.48
N VAL A 72 25.26 -5.39 -7.36
CA VAL A 72 26.43 -6.21 -6.98
C VAL A 72 27.49 -6.25 -8.09
N SER A 73 27.09 -6.20 -9.37
CA SER A 73 28.03 -6.21 -10.49
C SER A 73 28.77 -4.87 -10.65
N VAL A 74 28.07 -3.75 -10.51
CA VAL A 74 28.63 -2.40 -10.72
C VAL A 74 29.43 -1.92 -9.51
N VAL A 75 28.92 -2.20 -8.30
CA VAL A 75 29.53 -1.75 -7.04
C VAL A 75 29.60 -2.92 -6.05
N PRO A 76 30.49 -3.91 -6.25
CA PRO A 76 30.46 -5.18 -5.54
C PRO A 76 30.42 -5.04 -4.01
N VAL A 77 31.33 -4.26 -3.42
CA VAL A 77 31.41 -4.11 -1.95
C VAL A 77 30.16 -3.48 -1.36
N LEU A 78 29.67 -2.40 -1.98
CA LEU A 78 28.47 -1.70 -1.57
C LEU A 78 27.21 -2.56 -1.85
N GLY A 79 27.17 -3.21 -3.02
CA GLY A 79 26.09 -4.10 -3.41
C GLY A 79 25.91 -5.27 -2.44
N TRP A 80 27.02 -5.94 -2.07
CA TRP A 80 27.04 -6.98 -1.06
C TRP A 80 26.56 -6.48 0.30
N PHE A 81 27.06 -5.32 0.73
CA PHE A 81 26.64 -4.73 1.99
C PHE A 81 25.13 -4.50 2.01
N PHE A 82 24.58 -3.86 0.99
CA PHE A 82 23.14 -3.61 0.90
C PHE A 82 22.33 -4.89 0.77
N TYR A 83 22.83 -5.86 -0.01
CA TYR A 83 22.15 -7.14 -0.16
C TYR A 83 22.06 -7.89 1.17
N LEU A 84 23.19 -8.10 1.83
CA LEU A 84 23.20 -8.74 3.15
C LEU A 84 22.35 -7.96 4.15
N TYR A 85 22.44 -6.64 4.12
CA TYR A 85 21.65 -5.74 4.92
C TYR A 85 20.16 -5.94 4.75
N THR A 86 19.69 -6.04 3.51
CA THR A 86 18.28 -6.23 3.20
C THR A 86 17.81 -7.67 3.41
N HIS A 87 18.68 -8.67 3.38
CA HIS A 87 18.32 -10.09 3.45
C HIS A 87 18.67 -10.77 4.80
N THR A 88 19.34 -10.09 5.74
CA THR A 88 19.57 -10.64 7.09
C THR A 88 18.29 -10.62 7.94
N GLY A 89 17.53 -11.72 7.81
CA GLY A 89 16.16 -11.83 8.25
C GLY A 89 15.90 -12.26 9.71
N ILE A 90 16.77 -11.98 10.70
CA ILE A 90 16.55 -12.46 12.08
C ILE A 90 15.26 -11.85 12.68
N ILE A 91 15.00 -10.56 12.42
CA ILE A 91 13.79 -9.87 12.91
C ILE A 91 12.57 -10.23 12.06
N SER A 92 12.76 -10.44 10.75
CA SER A 92 11.67 -10.81 9.84
C SER A 92 11.09 -12.18 10.18
N GLY A 93 11.92 -13.15 10.58
CA GLY A 93 11.45 -14.48 10.94
C GLY A 93 10.53 -14.52 12.17
N HIS A 94 10.77 -13.66 13.17
CA HIS A 94 9.88 -13.55 14.33
C HIS A 94 8.50 -12.99 13.94
N ILE A 95 8.48 -11.91 13.18
CA ILE A 95 7.24 -11.26 12.74
C ILE A 95 6.47 -12.14 11.76
N GLN A 96 7.16 -12.81 10.84
CA GLN A 96 6.55 -13.80 9.94
C GLN A 96 5.86 -14.91 10.74
N LYS A 97 6.49 -15.39 11.82
CA LYS A 97 5.89 -16.40 12.69
C LYS A 97 4.66 -15.87 13.43
N GLN A 98 4.71 -14.64 13.94
CA GLN A 98 3.57 -13.99 14.59
C GLN A 98 2.44 -13.74 13.58
N HIS A 99 2.74 -13.23 12.40
CA HIS A 99 1.76 -13.00 11.33
C HIS A 99 1.07 -14.30 10.91
N SER A 100 1.84 -15.37 10.66
CA SER A 100 1.28 -16.68 10.32
C SER A 100 0.43 -17.28 11.44
N ARG A 101 0.78 -17.00 12.71
CA ARG A 101 -0.01 -17.41 13.87
C ARG A 101 -1.32 -16.62 13.95
N ALA A 102 -1.26 -15.31 13.81
CA ALA A 102 -2.45 -14.45 13.82
C ALA A 102 -3.44 -14.85 12.72
N LYS A 103 -2.95 -15.03 11.49
CA LYS A 103 -3.74 -15.47 10.34
C LYS A 103 -4.43 -16.82 10.61
N ARG A 104 -3.70 -17.81 11.15
CA ARG A 104 -4.26 -19.14 11.48
C ARG A 104 -5.33 -19.08 12.57
N ILE A 105 -5.19 -18.21 13.57
CA ILE A 105 -6.20 -18.04 14.62
C ILE A 105 -7.45 -17.40 14.02
N LEU A 106 -7.30 -16.32 13.25
CA LEU A 106 -8.42 -15.59 12.66
C LEU A 106 -9.16 -16.40 11.59
N GLU A 107 -8.50 -17.34 10.92
CA GLU A 107 -9.15 -18.24 9.96
C GLU A 107 -10.30 -19.03 10.59
N ASN A 108 -10.23 -19.37 11.88
CA ASN A 108 -11.30 -20.06 12.61
C ASN A 108 -12.53 -19.19 12.88
N TYR A 109 -12.39 -17.86 12.73
CA TYR A 109 -13.47 -16.88 12.96
C TYR A 109 -13.95 -16.24 11.65
N ARG A 110 -13.33 -16.61 10.52
CA ARG A 110 -13.72 -16.09 9.23
C ARG A 110 -15.14 -16.59 8.88
N PRO A 111 -16.07 -15.69 8.50
CA PRO A 111 -17.38 -16.09 8.03
C PRO A 111 -17.30 -17.03 6.83
N ALA A 112 -18.13 -18.07 6.80
CA ALA A 112 -18.27 -18.95 5.64
C ALA A 112 -18.89 -18.19 4.46
N ASP A 113 -18.42 -18.43 3.26
CA ASP A 113 -18.85 -17.74 2.04
C ASP A 113 -19.19 -18.67 0.87
N GLU A 114 -19.15 -20.00 1.08
CA GLU A 114 -19.41 -20.99 0.04
C GLU A 114 -20.81 -20.87 -0.54
N ASP A 115 -21.83 -20.60 0.29
CA ASP A 115 -23.21 -20.43 -0.15
C ASP A 115 -23.37 -19.18 -1.03
N ILE A 116 -22.72 -18.08 -0.65
CA ILE A 116 -22.72 -16.83 -1.41
C ILE A 116 -22.03 -17.03 -2.76
N ILE A 117 -20.87 -17.69 -2.77
CA ILE A 117 -20.13 -17.99 -4.01
C ILE A 117 -20.97 -18.90 -4.93
N SER A 118 -21.67 -19.90 -4.36
CA SER A 118 -22.54 -20.78 -5.12
C SER A 118 -23.73 -20.02 -5.73
N GLU A 119 -24.30 -19.07 -4.99
CA GLU A 119 -25.36 -18.19 -5.51
C GLU A 119 -24.83 -17.34 -6.68
N MET A 120 -23.65 -16.70 -6.53
CA MET A 120 -23.01 -15.93 -7.58
C MET A 120 -22.75 -16.76 -8.85
N ASP A 121 -22.26 -18.00 -8.69
CA ASP A 121 -22.04 -18.94 -9.81
C ASP A 121 -23.38 -19.26 -10.51
N ASN A 122 -24.46 -19.47 -9.75
CA ASN A 122 -25.80 -19.73 -10.30
C ASN A 122 -26.38 -18.51 -11.03
N GLU A 123 -26.04 -17.30 -10.62
CA GLU A 123 -26.38 -16.05 -11.32
C GLU A 123 -25.53 -15.83 -12.58
N GLY A 124 -24.55 -16.68 -12.85
CA GLY A 124 -23.64 -16.54 -13.98
C GLY A 124 -22.63 -15.40 -13.84
N LEU A 125 -22.31 -15.00 -12.61
CA LEU A 125 -21.33 -13.95 -12.34
C LEU A 125 -19.91 -14.49 -12.45
N GLU A 126 -18.96 -13.59 -12.77
CA GLU A 126 -17.52 -13.92 -12.78
C GLU A 126 -16.99 -14.02 -11.34
N THR A 127 -16.81 -15.24 -10.85
CA THR A 127 -16.42 -15.51 -9.45
C THR A 127 -14.97 -15.85 -9.24
N SER A 128 -14.15 -15.93 -10.29
CA SER A 128 -12.73 -16.33 -10.18
C SER A 128 -11.95 -15.42 -9.24
N LEU A 129 -12.11 -14.10 -9.39
CA LEU A 129 -11.47 -13.13 -8.52
C LEU A 129 -11.98 -13.23 -7.07
N VAL A 130 -13.30 -13.37 -6.89
CA VAL A 130 -13.92 -13.54 -5.56
C VAL A 130 -13.34 -14.75 -4.85
N LYS A 131 -13.29 -15.91 -5.51
CA LYS A 131 -12.68 -17.14 -4.98
C LYS A 131 -11.20 -16.97 -4.66
N TYR A 132 -10.46 -16.24 -5.49
CA TYR A 132 -9.06 -15.93 -5.26
C TYR A 132 -8.86 -15.03 -4.04
N LEU A 133 -9.61 -13.92 -3.95
CA LEU A 133 -9.52 -12.97 -2.84
C LEU A 133 -9.94 -13.59 -1.52
N SER A 134 -11.02 -14.38 -1.51
CA SER A 134 -11.46 -15.12 -0.34
C SER A 134 -10.36 -16.05 0.19
N ARG A 135 -9.68 -16.79 -0.67
CA ARG A 135 -8.64 -17.75 -0.26
C ARG A 135 -7.30 -17.11 0.09
N ALA A 136 -6.93 -16.03 -0.59
CA ALA A 136 -5.61 -15.40 -0.48
C ALA A 136 -5.63 -14.10 0.33
N GLY A 137 -6.70 -13.32 0.26
CA GLY A 137 -6.80 -11.98 0.83
C GLY A 137 -7.25 -11.89 2.29
N GLY A 138 -7.51 -13.05 2.94
CA GLY A 138 -7.80 -13.13 4.37
C GLY A 138 -9.21 -12.69 4.78
N SER A 139 -10.15 -12.56 3.83
CA SER A 139 -11.54 -12.23 4.09
C SER A 139 -12.47 -13.01 3.20
N SER A 140 -13.78 -13.02 3.54
CA SER A 140 -14.84 -13.68 2.78
C SER A 140 -15.53 -12.69 1.84
N VAL A 141 -16.36 -13.21 0.93
CA VAL A 141 -17.35 -12.38 0.21
C VAL A 141 -18.58 -12.17 1.09
N PHE A 142 -19.14 -10.97 1.02
CA PHE A 142 -20.31 -10.57 1.78
C PHE A 142 -21.43 -10.05 0.88
N LYS A 143 -22.64 -10.37 1.28
CA LYS A 143 -23.89 -9.68 0.91
C LYS A 143 -24.30 -8.71 2.03
N ASN A 144 -25.51 -8.26 2.06
CA ASN A 144 -26.13 -7.54 3.17
C ASN A 144 -25.27 -6.39 3.70
N THR A 145 -24.57 -5.71 2.79
CA THR A 145 -23.59 -4.67 3.11
C THR A 145 -23.83 -3.47 2.22
N ASP A 146 -24.12 -2.36 2.85
CA ASP A 146 -24.27 -1.06 2.19
C ASP A 146 -22.93 -0.35 2.07
N VAL A 147 -22.73 0.38 0.99
CA VAL A 147 -21.52 1.14 0.71
C VAL A 147 -21.84 2.63 0.66
N SER A 148 -20.98 3.47 1.22
CA SER A 148 -20.98 4.90 0.90
C SER A 148 -19.63 5.22 0.29
N PHE A 149 -19.59 5.86 -0.86
CA PHE A 149 -18.39 6.32 -1.50
C PHE A 149 -18.14 7.79 -1.18
N PHE A 150 -16.91 8.16 -0.89
CA PHE A 150 -16.46 9.53 -0.65
C PHE A 150 -15.46 9.92 -1.73
N SER A 151 -15.82 10.91 -2.51
CA SER A 151 -14.97 11.45 -3.58
C SER A 151 -13.84 12.35 -3.07
N LEU A 152 -13.94 12.82 -1.81
CA LEU A 152 -12.95 13.67 -1.15
C LEU A 152 -12.72 13.21 0.29
N GLY A 153 -11.52 13.52 0.80
CA GLY A 153 -11.16 13.26 2.19
C GLY A 153 -11.95 14.09 3.20
N ASP A 154 -12.42 15.25 2.81
CA ASP A 154 -13.25 16.15 3.61
C ASP A 154 -14.56 15.46 4.03
N ASP A 155 -15.31 14.94 3.06
CA ASP A 155 -16.59 14.24 3.30
C ASP A 155 -16.40 12.96 4.11
N MET A 156 -15.33 12.21 3.81
CA MET A 156 -14.97 11.02 4.59
C MET A 156 -14.68 11.40 6.04
N PHE A 157 -13.96 12.48 6.29
CA PHE A 157 -13.60 12.91 7.64
C PHE A 157 -14.81 13.32 8.45
N GLU A 158 -15.74 14.07 7.88
CA GLU A 158 -16.99 14.43 8.54
C GLU A 158 -17.79 13.20 8.94
N SER A 159 -17.93 12.24 8.02
CA SER A 159 -18.58 10.95 8.28
C SER A 159 -17.86 10.14 9.37
N LEU A 160 -16.51 10.10 9.36
CA LEU A 160 -15.72 9.40 10.36
C LEU A 160 -15.93 10.00 11.77
N VAL A 161 -15.86 11.33 11.91
CA VAL A 161 -16.08 12.02 13.19
C VAL A 161 -17.48 11.74 13.72
N PHE A 162 -18.49 11.78 12.85
CA PHE A 162 -19.87 11.46 13.22
C PHE A 162 -20.02 10.02 13.73
N GLU A 163 -19.45 9.03 13.03
CA GLU A 163 -19.54 7.63 13.43
C GLU A 163 -18.76 7.35 14.73
N LEU A 164 -17.55 7.95 14.89
CA LEU A 164 -16.76 7.85 16.12
C LEU A 164 -17.51 8.41 17.34
N SER A 165 -18.21 9.53 17.18
CA SER A 165 -18.98 10.15 18.25
C SER A 165 -20.11 9.25 18.78
N LYS A 166 -20.64 8.38 17.91
CA LYS A 166 -21.72 7.42 18.22
C LYS A 166 -21.26 6.07 18.75
N ALA A 167 -19.95 5.83 18.82
CA ALA A 167 -19.40 4.55 19.28
C ALA A 167 -19.88 4.20 20.70
N GLN A 168 -20.24 2.92 20.92
CA GLN A 168 -20.80 2.38 22.15
C GLN A 168 -20.00 1.22 22.74
N ASP A 169 -19.31 0.42 21.88
CA ASP A 169 -18.63 -0.81 22.31
C ASP A 169 -17.13 -0.76 22.07
N PHE A 170 -16.70 -0.58 20.81
CA PHE A 170 -15.28 -0.56 20.46
C PHE A 170 -14.96 0.32 19.25
N ILE A 171 -13.71 0.81 19.23
CA ILE A 171 -13.14 1.57 18.11
C ILE A 171 -11.77 0.99 17.77
N PHE A 172 -11.58 0.52 16.54
CA PHE A 172 -10.31 0.05 16.02
C PHE A 172 -9.85 0.95 14.89
N MET A 173 -8.64 1.50 15.01
CA MET A 173 -8.07 2.40 14.01
C MET A 173 -6.64 2.01 13.66
N GLU A 174 -6.35 1.90 12.37
CA GLU A 174 -5.07 1.56 11.77
C GLU A 174 -4.75 2.55 10.67
N PHE A 175 -3.67 3.33 10.80
CA PHE A 175 -3.31 4.38 9.84
C PHE A 175 -1.81 4.45 9.60
N PHE A 176 -1.42 4.68 8.34
CA PHE A 176 -0.01 4.85 8.00
C PHE A 176 0.56 6.17 8.53
N ILE A 177 -0.16 7.29 8.34
CA ILE A 177 0.23 8.62 8.80
C ILE A 177 -0.78 9.16 9.80
N ILE A 178 -0.28 9.59 10.96
CA ILE A 178 -1.00 10.38 11.94
C ILE A 178 -0.15 11.61 12.25
N ASN A 179 -0.61 12.78 11.86
CA ASN A 179 0.08 14.02 12.19
C ASN A 179 -0.47 14.58 13.50
N GLN A 180 0.33 14.47 14.57
CA GLN A 180 -0.04 14.88 15.94
C GLN A 180 -0.52 16.34 16.02
N GLN A 181 -0.06 17.22 15.15
CA GLN A 181 -0.39 18.64 15.18
C GLN A 181 -1.60 19.01 14.30
N SER A 182 -2.08 18.07 13.46
CA SER A 182 -3.18 18.34 12.53
C SER A 182 -4.52 18.52 13.25
N TYR A 183 -5.39 19.31 12.65
CA TYR A 183 -6.78 19.47 13.10
C TYR A 183 -7.53 18.14 13.03
N MET A 184 -7.37 17.38 11.93
CA MET A 184 -7.98 16.04 11.79
C MET A 184 -7.68 15.18 13.00
N TRP A 185 -6.40 15.02 13.34
CA TRP A 185 -6.00 14.14 14.41
C TRP A 185 -6.49 14.64 15.78
N LYS A 186 -6.32 15.92 16.09
CA LYS A 186 -6.79 16.50 17.37
C LYS A 186 -8.29 16.28 17.59
N THR A 187 -9.09 16.39 16.53
CA THR A 187 -10.53 16.12 16.60
C THR A 187 -10.80 14.64 16.91
N VAL A 188 -10.15 13.73 16.16
CA VAL A 188 -10.28 12.29 16.40
C VAL A 188 -9.77 11.89 17.78
N GLU A 189 -8.57 12.37 18.17
CA GLU A 189 -7.96 12.09 19.48
C GLU A 189 -8.89 12.45 20.66
N ALA A 190 -9.51 13.61 20.60
CA ALA A 190 -10.43 14.06 21.64
C ALA A 190 -11.59 13.06 21.83
N ILE A 191 -12.18 12.58 20.75
CA ILE A 191 -13.25 11.59 20.77
C ILE A 191 -12.72 10.25 21.31
N LEU A 192 -11.57 9.77 20.82
CA LEU A 192 -10.99 8.50 21.28
C LEU A 192 -10.70 8.52 22.79
N ILE A 193 -10.19 9.64 23.32
CA ILE A 193 -9.95 9.82 24.76
C ILE A 193 -11.27 9.79 25.53
N GLU A 194 -12.31 10.48 25.04
CA GLU A 194 -13.64 10.47 25.66
C GLU A 194 -14.20 9.05 25.74
N LYS A 195 -14.17 8.33 24.61
CA LYS A 195 -14.70 6.96 24.48
C LYS A 195 -13.90 5.95 25.35
N ALA A 196 -12.57 6.07 25.38
CA ALA A 196 -11.73 5.23 26.24
C ALA A 196 -12.03 5.48 27.74
N LYS A 197 -12.23 6.75 28.14
CA LYS A 197 -12.65 7.08 29.52
C LYS A 197 -14.06 6.56 29.85
N ALA A 198 -14.94 6.45 28.86
CA ALA A 198 -16.27 5.85 29.04
C ALA A 198 -16.22 4.31 29.10
N GLY A 199 -15.04 3.69 28.93
CA GLY A 199 -14.84 2.24 29.09
C GLY A 199 -14.89 1.44 27.77
N LEU A 200 -14.96 2.08 26.60
CA LEU A 200 -14.93 1.39 25.33
C LEU A 200 -13.54 0.78 25.05
N ASP A 201 -13.50 -0.32 24.28
CA ASP A 201 -12.24 -0.88 23.81
C ASP A 201 -11.72 -0.05 22.60
N VAL A 202 -10.86 0.93 22.89
CA VAL A 202 -10.26 1.80 21.89
C VAL A 202 -8.86 1.33 21.55
N ARG A 203 -8.66 0.86 20.31
CA ARG A 203 -7.37 0.39 19.79
C ARG A 203 -6.90 1.26 18.65
N LEU A 204 -5.67 1.74 18.75
CA LEU A 204 -5.00 2.54 17.75
C LEU A 204 -3.68 1.91 17.34
N MET A 205 -3.49 1.72 16.04
CA MET A 205 -2.21 1.32 15.45
C MET A 205 -1.77 2.30 14.38
N PHE A 206 -0.46 2.58 14.32
CA PHE A 206 0.10 3.41 13.27
C PHE A 206 1.52 2.97 12.90
N ASP A 207 1.94 3.31 11.67
CA ASP A 207 3.28 2.96 11.18
C ASP A 207 4.36 3.89 11.75
N GLY A 208 5.46 3.30 12.21
CA GLY A 208 6.57 4.05 12.80
C GLY A 208 7.31 4.95 11.81
N MET A 209 7.37 4.59 10.51
CA MET A 209 8.01 5.41 9.47
C MET A 209 7.08 6.53 9.00
N GLY A 210 5.78 6.22 8.82
CA GLY A 210 4.78 7.20 8.39
C GLY A 210 4.63 8.37 9.35
N CYS A 211 4.93 8.15 10.64
CA CYS A 211 4.80 9.17 11.69
C CYS A 211 6.14 9.82 12.10
N ILE A 212 7.27 9.53 11.40
CA ILE A 212 8.56 10.14 11.73
C ILE A 212 8.52 11.66 11.57
N GLY A 213 8.96 12.36 12.62
CA GLY A 213 9.10 13.82 12.61
C GLY A 213 7.79 14.60 12.76
N ILE A 214 6.65 13.91 12.74
CA ILE A 214 5.31 14.50 12.92
C ILE A 214 4.60 13.97 14.18
N MET A 215 5.25 13.06 14.90
CA MET A 215 4.78 12.53 16.18
C MET A 215 5.93 12.47 17.21
N ASP A 216 5.68 12.91 18.43
CA ASP A 216 6.66 12.91 19.50
C ASP A 216 6.95 11.50 20.02
N SER A 217 8.19 11.22 20.42
CA SER A 217 8.63 9.90 20.89
C SER A 217 7.91 9.39 22.17
N GLY A 218 7.31 10.28 22.93
CA GLY A 218 6.54 9.96 24.15
C GLY A 218 5.03 9.85 23.93
N TYR A 219 4.55 10.17 22.73
CA TYR A 219 3.12 10.35 22.47
C TYR A 219 2.30 9.07 22.65
N ARG A 220 2.82 7.92 22.20
CA ARG A 220 2.19 6.62 22.48
C ARG A 220 1.91 6.41 23.96
N LYS A 221 2.86 6.77 24.84
CA LYS A 221 2.68 6.64 26.30
C LYS A 221 1.59 7.57 26.83
N ALA A 222 1.44 8.75 26.24
CA ALA A 222 0.36 9.69 26.59
C ALA A 222 -1.02 9.12 26.22
N LEU A 223 -1.17 8.55 25.02
CA LEU A 223 -2.41 7.90 24.60
C LEU A 223 -2.79 6.73 25.51
N ILE A 224 -1.82 5.89 25.90
CA ILE A 224 -2.05 4.76 26.81
C ILE A 224 -2.51 5.25 28.20
N LYS A 225 -1.98 6.38 28.72
CA LYS A 225 -2.44 6.98 29.99
C LYS A 225 -3.90 7.43 29.94
N HIS A 226 -4.41 7.73 28.74
CA HIS A 226 -5.81 8.08 28.54
C HIS A 226 -6.72 6.86 28.31
N GLY A 227 -6.18 5.62 28.43
CA GLY A 227 -6.94 4.39 28.28
C GLY A 227 -6.99 3.82 26.87
N ILE A 228 -6.34 4.47 25.91
CA ILE A 228 -6.27 3.98 24.52
C ILE A 228 -5.20 2.88 24.43
N LYS A 229 -5.58 1.68 23.96
CA LYS A 229 -4.61 0.64 23.62
C LYS A 229 -3.90 1.06 22.33
N CYS A 230 -2.60 1.37 22.42
CA CYS A 230 -1.87 1.95 21.30
C CYS A 230 -0.63 1.13 20.92
N GLN A 231 -0.49 0.79 19.63
CA GLN A 231 0.66 0.07 19.10
C GLN A 231 1.32 0.84 17.95
N ILE A 232 2.64 0.65 17.78
CA ILE A 232 3.41 1.19 16.67
C ILE A 232 3.91 0.02 15.84
N PHE A 233 3.46 -0.06 14.59
CA PHE A 233 3.99 -1.04 13.65
C PHE A 233 5.39 -0.64 13.20
N SER A 234 6.33 -1.61 13.24
CA SER A 234 7.72 -1.43 12.79
C SER A 234 8.34 -0.09 13.24
N PRO A 235 8.48 0.13 14.57
CA PRO A 235 9.10 1.34 15.07
C PRO A 235 10.50 1.48 14.48
N VAL A 236 10.85 2.69 14.03
CA VAL A 236 12.15 2.95 13.39
C VAL A 236 13.26 2.79 14.42
N GLN A 237 14.09 1.78 14.19
CA GLN A 237 15.30 1.53 14.97
C GLN A 237 16.55 1.92 14.17
N PRO A 238 17.62 2.38 14.84
CA PRO A 238 18.88 2.74 14.17
C PRO A 238 19.59 1.56 13.51
N LEU A 239 19.21 0.33 13.86
CA LEU A 239 19.77 -0.89 13.27
C LEU A 239 18.95 -1.34 12.07
N LEU A 240 19.64 -1.62 11.06
CA LEU A 240 19.32 -1.98 9.70
C LEU A 240 18.62 -3.37 9.63
N SER A 241 17.37 -3.44 9.15
CA SER A 241 16.75 -4.71 8.76
C SER A 241 15.82 -4.52 7.56
N THR A 242 15.66 -5.56 6.74
CA THR A 242 14.68 -5.68 5.64
C THR A 242 13.26 -5.35 6.08
N TYR A 243 12.93 -5.69 7.32
CA TYR A 243 11.63 -5.42 7.92
C TYR A 243 11.28 -3.92 7.93
N GLN A 244 12.26 -3.03 7.88
CA GLN A 244 12.00 -1.59 7.77
C GLN A 244 11.45 -1.18 6.39
N ASN A 245 11.55 -2.02 5.37
CA ASN A 245 10.90 -1.79 4.07
C ASN A 245 9.43 -2.21 4.07
N ASN A 246 9.06 -3.18 4.91
CA ASN A 246 7.67 -3.59 5.06
C ASN A 246 6.96 -2.56 5.94
N ARG A 247 5.96 -1.89 5.37
CA ARG A 247 5.20 -0.84 6.05
C ARG A 247 3.74 -1.19 6.14
N ASP A 248 3.12 -0.78 7.22
CA ASP A 248 1.68 -0.84 7.36
C ASP A 248 1.07 0.38 6.66
N HIS A 249 0.68 0.18 5.40
CA HIS A 249 0.11 1.25 4.58
C HIS A 249 -1.43 1.25 4.59
N ARG A 250 -2.04 0.44 5.45
CA ARG A 250 -3.50 0.37 5.63
C ARG A 250 -4.04 1.65 6.25
N LYS A 251 -5.31 1.93 5.97
CA LYS A 251 -6.09 2.99 6.59
C LYS A 251 -7.47 2.41 6.83
N ILE A 252 -7.68 1.94 8.06
CA ILE A 252 -8.90 1.25 8.49
C ILE A 252 -9.42 1.95 9.75
N ALA A 253 -10.72 2.21 9.80
CA ALA A 253 -11.40 2.54 11.04
C ALA A 253 -12.65 1.66 11.15
N VAL A 254 -12.74 0.85 12.21
CA VAL A 254 -13.91 0.01 12.52
C VAL A 254 -14.56 0.54 13.79
N ILE A 255 -15.86 0.76 13.77
CA ILE A 255 -16.65 1.29 14.88
C ILE A 255 -17.79 0.32 15.19
N ASP A 256 -17.76 -0.30 16.38
CA ASP A 256 -18.78 -1.21 16.93
C ASP A 256 -19.14 -2.40 16.02
N GLY A 257 -18.32 -2.75 15.03
CA GLY A 257 -18.72 -3.66 13.95
C GLY A 257 -19.90 -3.13 13.10
N ARG A 258 -20.37 -1.92 13.37
CA ARG A 258 -21.48 -1.27 12.68
C ARG A 258 -21.04 -0.69 11.34
N CYS A 259 -19.89 -0.04 11.31
CA CYS A 259 -19.32 0.48 10.08
C CYS A 259 -17.78 0.36 10.05
N ALA A 260 -17.25 0.33 8.84
CA ALA A 260 -15.80 0.35 8.60
C ALA A 260 -15.47 1.32 7.46
N PHE A 261 -14.41 2.10 7.66
CA PHE A 261 -13.85 3.00 6.64
C PHE A 261 -12.56 2.43 6.08
N CYS A 262 -12.36 2.55 4.77
CA CYS A 262 -11.13 2.22 4.07
C CYS A 262 -10.94 3.15 2.88
N GLY A 263 -9.68 3.51 2.56
CA GLY A 263 -9.36 4.36 1.41
C GLY A 263 -7.94 4.92 1.46
N GLY A 264 -7.69 5.96 0.69
CA GLY A 264 -6.36 6.60 0.61
C GLY A 264 -6.07 7.59 1.75
N VAL A 265 -7.10 8.05 2.46
CA VAL A 265 -7.05 9.18 3.41
C VAL A 265 -6.31 8.80 4.70
N ASN A 266 -5.25 9.55 5.05
CA ASN A 266 -4.58 9.49 6.35
C ASN A 266 -5.10 10.60 7.29
N LEU A 267 -4.62 10.62 8.54
CA LEU A 267 -5.01 11.60 9.55
C LEU A 267 -4.05 12.80 9.58
N ALA A 268 -4.11 13.62 8.53
CA ALA A 268 -3.33 14.86 8.40
C ALA A 268 -4.08 15.87 7.51
N ASP A 269 -3.90 17.16 7.77
CA ASP A 269 -4.75 18.24 7.26
C ASP A 269 -4.69 18.45 5.74
N GLU A 270 -3.63 17.99 5.08
CA GLU A 270 -3.55 17.98 3.61
C GLU A 270 -4.60 17.07 2.97
N TYR A 271 -4.99 15.97 3.62
CA TYR A 271 -5.97 15.00 3.09
C TYR A 271 -7.41 15.53 3.07
N ILE A 272 -7.68 16.59 3.81
CA ILE A 272 -8.96 17.28 3.85
C ILE A 272 -8.86 18.72 3.29
N ASN A 273 -7.87 19.00 2.47
CA ASN A 273 -7.63 20.29 1.83
C ASN A 273 -7.59 21.51 2.79
N LYS A 274 -7.42 21.28 4.10
CA LYS A 274 -7.29 22.35 5.10
C LYS A 274 -5.93 23.03 5.02
N ILE A 275 -4.93 22.33 4.50
CA ILE A 275 -3.59 22.82 4.18
C ILE A 275 -3.28 22.47 2.74
N GLU A 276 -3.04 23.47 1.91
CA GLU A 276 -2.59 23.28 0.55
C GLU A 276 -1.09 22.97 0.51
N ARG A 277 -0.75 21.71 0.18
CA ARG A 277 0.65 21.24 0.14
C ARG A 277 1.16 20.99 -1.28
N PHE A 278 0.32 20.41 -2.13
CA PHE A 278 0.62 20.06 -3.52
C PHE A 278 -0.58 20.38 -4.44
N GLY A 279 -1.14 21.58 -4.28
CA GLY A 279 -2.42 21.95 -4.88
C GLY A 279 -3.58 21.21 -4.20
N HIS A 280 -4.69 21.09 -4.90
CA HIS A 280 -5.85 20.34 -4.41
C HIS A 280 -5.52 18.86 -4.22
N TRP A 281 -5.80 18.33 -3.03
CA TRP A 281 -5.58 16.93 -2.67
C TRP A 281 -6.83 16.12 -2.98
N LYS A 282 -6.76 15.29 -4.03
CA LYS A 282 -7.85 14.42 -4.47
C LYS A 282 -7.62 13.01 -3.92
N ASP A 283 -8.38 12.64 -2.90
CA ASP A 283 -8.35 11.29 -2.32
C ASP A 283 -9.76 10.72 -2.21
N THR A 284 -9.87 9.41 -2.07
CA THR A 284 -11.16 8.71 -2.00
C THR A 284 -11.17 7.69 -0.86
N ALA A 285 -12.37 7.43 -0.37
CA ALA A 285 -12.61 6.40 0.63
C ALA A 285 -13.99 5.77 0.45
N ILE A 286 -14.19 4.63 1.11
CA ILE A 286 -15.49 3.99 1.26
C ILE A 286 -15.81 3.80 2.74
N LYS A 287 -17.10 3.79 3.06
CA LYS A 287 -17.66 3.30 4.31
C LYS A 287 -18.55 2.10 4.03
N LEU A 288 -18.28 0.98 4.68
CA LEU A 288 -19.15 -0.18 4.70
C LEU A 288 -20.05 -0.14 5.93
N THR A 289 -21.29 -0.57 5.78
CA THR A 289 -22.24 -0.78 6.87
C THR A 289 -22.94 -2.13 6.66
N GLY A 290 -22.89 -3.03 7.64
CA GLY A 290 -23.43 -4.37 7.52
C GLY A 290 -22.38 -5.47 7.63
N GLU A 291 -22.67 -6.66 7.10
CA GLU A 291 -21.89 -7.87 7.33
C GLU A 291 -20.42 -7.75 6.86
N GLY A 292 -20.16 -7.04 5.76
CA GLY A 292 -18.80 -6.84 5.23
C GLY A 292 -17.83 -6.08 6.14
N VAL A 293 -18.35 -5.42 7.18
CA VAL A 293 -17.51 -4.78 8.21
C VAL A 293 -16.62 -5.79 8.92
N SER A 294 -17.09 -7.05 9.09
CA SER A 294 -16.32 -8.13 9.71
C SER A 294 -15.00 -8.42 8.97
N GLY A 295 -14.98 -8.24 7.65
CA GLY A 295 -13.75 -8.41 6.85
C GLY A 295 -12.67 -7.41 7.27
N PHE A 296 -13.00 -6.11 7.38
CA PHE A 296 -12.04 -5.10 7.85
C PHE A 296 -11.71 -5.28 9.33
N THR A 297 -12.66 -5.76 10.16
CA THR A 297 -12.38 -6.12 11.56
C THR A 297 -11.31 -7.21 11.62
N GLY A 298 -11.45 -8.27 10.82
CA GLY A 298 -10.46 -9.35 10.73
C GLY A 298 -9.09 -8.86 10.25
N LEU A 299 -9.05 -7.97 9.24
CA LEU A 299 -7.82 -7.37 8.74
C LEU A 299 -7.11 -6.53 9.80
N PHE A 300 -7.84 -5.69 10.54
CA PHE A 300 -7.28 -4.94 11.68
C PHE A 300 -6.71 -5.89 12.75
N LEU A 301 -7.50 -6.87 13.19
CA LEU A 301 -7.07 -7.83 14.22
C LEU A 301 -5.85 -8.63 13.77
N SER A 302 -5.73 -8.96 12.49
CA SER A 302 -4.56 -9.64 11.92
C SER A 302 -3.28 -8.85 12.16
N MET A 303 -3.29 -7.54 11.93
CA MET A 303 -2.14 -6.68 12.18
C MET A 303 -1.94 -6.40 13.67
N TRP A 304 -3.02 -6.22 14.40
CA TRP A 304 -2.97 -6.05 15.86
C TRP A 304 -2.26 -7.22 16.52
N TYR A 305 -2.65 -8.45 16.21
CA TYR A 305 -2.03 -9.67 16.78
C TYR A 305 -0.63 -9.96 16.19
N THR A 306 -0.32 -9.51 14.99
CA THR A 306 1.03 -9.58 14.44
C THR A 306 2.00 -8.71 15.24
N THR A 307 1.53 -7.57 15.75
CA THR A 307 2.34 -6.59 16.48
C THR A 307 2.34 -6.86 18.00
N SER A 308 1.26 -7.42 18.52
CA SER A 308 1.08 -7.80 19.93
C SER A 308 1.12 -9.32 20.08
N SER A 309 1.67 -9.80 21.19
CA SER A 309 1.56 -11.22 21.55
C SER A 309 0.23 -11.54 22.26
N ASP A 310 -0.56 -10.52 22.59
CA ASP A 310 -1.78 -10.65 23.36
C ASP A 310 -2.97 -10.87 22.44
N TYR A 311 -3.66 -11.99 22.61
CA TYR A 311 -4.86 -12.36 21.87
C TYR A 311 -6.07 -12.20 22.78
N ASP A 312 -7.18 -11.77 22.19
CA ASP A 312 -8.45 -11.69 22.92
C ASP A 312 -9.02 -13.09 23.17
N ASP A 313 -9.59 -13.30 24.37
CA ASP A 313 -10.23 -14.59 24.73
C ASP A 313 -11.48 -14.86 23.87
N ASN A 314 -12.18 -13.80 23.47
CA ASN A 314 -13.40 -13.88 22.65
C ASN A 314 -13.29 -13.02 21.39
N ILE A 315 -12.63 -13.51 20.37
CA ILE A 315 -12.46 -12.81 19.06
C ILE A 315 -13.82 -12.68 18.34
N SER A 316 -14.71 -13.66 18.50
CA SER A 316 -16.02 -13.65 17.83
C SER A 316 -16.86 -12.44 18.19
N GLN A 317 -16.72 -11.87 19.41
CA GLN A 317 -17.46 -10.66 19.80
C GLN A 317 -17.20 -9.47 18.87
N PHE A 318 -16.03 -9.38 18.25
CA PHE A 318 -15.68 -8.30 17.30
C PHE A 318 -16.08 -8.67 15.87
N ILE A 319 -15.82 -9.91 15.45
CA ILE A 319 -16.10 -10.38 14.09
C ILE A 319 -17.62 -10.47 13.86
N ASP A 320 -18.33 -11.04 14.81
CA ASP A 320 -19.79 -11.27 14.69
C ASP A 320 -20.62 -10.01 14.99
N ALA A 321 -20.00 -8.95 15.54
CA ALA A 321 -20.69 -7.70 15.83
C ALA A 321 -21.41 -7.10 14.60
N SER A 322 -20.86 -7.29 13.42
CA SER A 322 -21.43 -6.77 12.16
C SER A 322 -22.76 -7.42 11.78
N LYS A 323 -23.04 -8.64 12.21
CA LYS A 323 -24.26 -9.40 11.86
C LYS A 323 -25.54 -8.68 12.30
N GLN A 324 -25.51 -7.97 13.46
CA GLN A 324 -26.67 -7.21 13.93
C GLN A 324 -26.99 -5.97 13.09
N PHE A 325 -26.09 -5.56 12.20
CA PHE A 325 -26.22 -4.40 11.32
C PHE A 325 -26.40 -4.80 9.85
N ALA A 326 -26.74 -6.07 9.57
CA ALA A 326 -26.96 -6.58 8.22
C ALA A 326 -27.95 -5.71 7.43
N ARG A 327 -27.61 -5.41 6.17
CA ARG A 327 -28.42 -4.61 5.24
C ARG A 327 -29.04 -5.52 4.19
N TYR A 328 -30.15 -6.13 4.53
CA TYR A 328 -30.83 -7.12 3.66
C TYR A 328 -31.40 -6.53 2.36
N ASP A 329 -31.50 -5.21 2.27
CA ASP A 329 -31.91 -4.44 1.09
C ASP A 329 -30.72 -4.02 0.19
N ALA A 330 -29.49 -4.19 0.67
CA ALA A 330 -28.28 -3.88 -0.10
C ALA A 330 -28.11 -4.86 -1.27
N ARG A 331 -27.55 -4.35 -2.37
CA ARG A 331 -27.33 -5.11 -3.60
C ARG A 331 -25.83 -5.28 -3.89
N GLY A 332 -25.54 -6.38 -4.59
CA GLY A 332 -24.18 -6.70 -5.00
C GLY A 332 -23.38 -7.41 -3.92
N TYR A 333 -22.09 -7.55 -4.18
CA TYR A 333 -21.17 -8.36 -3.41
C TYR A 333 -19.91 -7.58 -3.09
N ILE A 334 -19.37 -7.76 -1.88
CA ILE A 334 -18.20 -7.04 -1.39
C ILE A 334 -17.21 -8.04 -0.83
N VAL A 335 -15.94 -7.90 -1.20
CA VAL A 335 -14.81 -8.66 -0.64
C VAL A 335 -13.81 -7.66 -0.09
N PRO A 336 -13.82 -7.35 1.23
CA PRO A 336 -12.70 -6.71 1.88
C PRO A 336 -11.50 -7.66 1.81
N PHE A 337 -10.33 -7.19 1.39
CA PHE A 337 -9.16 -8.05 1.30
C PHE A 337 -7.89 -7.31 1.71
N GLY A 338 -6.92 -8.08 2.20
CA GLY A 338 -5.59 -7.59 2.55
C GLY A 338 -4.54 -8.11 1.60
N ASP A 339 -3.42 -7.39 1.55
CA ASP A 339 -2.17 -7.83 0.96
C ASP A 339 -1.07 -7.75 2.00
N SER A 340 -0.10 -8.66 1.93
CA SER A 340 0.98 -8.73 2.90
C SER A 340 2.29 -9.16 2.23
N PRO A 341 3.40 -8.45 2.51
CA PRO A 341 4.72 -8.82 1.99
C PRO A 341 5.23 -10.16 2.57
N LEU A 342 4.56 -10.71 3.57
CA LEU A 342 4.89 -12.00 4.18
C LEU A 342 4.11 -13.16 3.58
N ASP A 343 3.12 -12.89 2.74
CA ASP A 343 2.36 -13.90 2.02
C ASP A 343 3.11 -14.35 0.76
N THR A 344 2.82 -15.56 0.30
CA THR A 344 3.38 -16.09 -0.95
C THR A 344 2.64 -15.63 -2.20
N LYS A 345 1.54 -14.90 -2.02
CA LYS A 345 0.65 -14.43 -3.08
C LYS A 345 0.63 -12.91 -3.10
N LEU A 346 0.69 -12.33 -4.28
CA LEU A 346 0.59 -10.89 -4.53
C LEU A 346 -0.88 -10.55 -4.78
N VAL A 347 -1.63 -10.42 -3.69
CA VAL A 347 -3.10 -10.36 -3.74
C VAL A 347 -3.59 -9.12 -4.48
N GLY A 348 -3.07 -7.95 -4.14
CA GLY A 348 -3.43 -6.68 -4.76
C GLY A 348 -3.05 -6.62 -6.24
N ARG A 349 -1.81 -7.05 -6.59
CA ARG A 349 -1.37 -7.13 -7.99
C ARG A 349 -2.30 -8.02 -8.82
N ASN A 350 -2.58 -9.22 -8.32
CA ASN A 350 -3.39 -10.18 -9.04
C ASN A 350 -4.85 -9.73 -9.18
N ALA A 351 -5.37 -8.97 -8.21
CA ALA A 351 -6.69 -8.36 -8.32
C ALA A 351 -6.76 -7.34 -9.46
N TYR A 352 -5.73 -6.50 -9.62
CA TYR A 352 -5.65 -5.55 -10.74
C TYR A 352 -5.47 -6.24 -12.09
N VAL A 353 -4.61 -7.26 -12.15
CA VAL A 353 -4.40 -8.08 -13.36
C VAL A 353 -5.70 -8.78 -13.76
N ASP A 354 -6.45 -9.33 -12.81
CA ASP A 354 -7.73 -9.99 -13.10
C ASP A 354 -8.77 -9.00 -13.67
N ILE A 355 -8.95 -7.82 -13.06
CA ILE A 355 -9.85 -6.79 -13.58
C ILE A 355 -9.49 -6.43 -15.02
N LEU A 356 -8.21 -6.18 -15.32
CA LEU A 356 -7.74 -5.85 -16.67
C LEU A 356 -8.03 -7.00 -17.64
N ASN A 357 -7.76 -8.24 -17.25
CA ASN A 357 -7.93 -9.41 -18.12
C ASN A 357 -9.40 -9.76 -18.37
N THR A 358 -10.30 -9.43 -17.47
CA THR A 358 -11.73 -9.81 -17.54
C THR A 358 -12.64 -8.66 -17.95
N SER A 359 -12.13 -7.44 -18.08
CA SER A 359 -12.86 -6.25 -18.55
C SER A 359 -13.28 -6.40 -20.02
N ARG A 360 -14.40 -5.78 -20.38
CA ARG A 360 -15.00 -5.88 -21.73
C ARG A 360 -15.08 -4.55 -22.47
N GLU A 361 -15.33 -3.45 -21.75
CA GLU A 361 -15.54 -2.14 -22.34
C GLU A 361 -14.46 -1.14 -21.92
N TYR A 362 -14.22 -1.01 -20.60
CA TYR A 362 -13.21 -0.07 -20.10
C TYR A 362 -12.70 -0.42 -18.71
N VAL A 363 -11.50 0.09 -18.41
CA VAL A 363 -10.93 0.17 -17.08
C VAL A 363 -10.46 1.58 -16.81
N ASN A 364 -10.95 2.19 -15.75
CA ASN A 364 -10.60 3.52 -15.28
C ASN A 364 -9.78 3.42 -13.99
N ILE A 365 -8.60 4.03 -13.97
CA ILE A 365 -7.63 3.90 -12.88
C ILE A 365 -7.25 5.30 -12.38
N MET A 366 -7.33 5.52 -11.06
CA MET A 366 -6.70 6.64 -10.38
C MET A 366 -5.66 6.12 -9.40
N THR A 367 -4.44 6.63 -9.45
CA THR A 367 -3.36 6.25 -8.53
C THR A 367 -2.33 7.38 -8.38
N PRO A 368 -1.74 7.60 -7.18
CA PRO A 368 -0.70 8.62 -7.00
C PRO A 368 0.63 8.24 -7.61
N TYR A 369 0.93 6.95 -7.67
CA TYR A 369 2.19 6.40 -8.18
C TYR A 369 1.90 5.31 -9.20
N PHE A 370 2.67 5.32 -10.28
CA PHE A 370 2.55 4.35 -11.36
C PHE A 370 3.93 3.85 -11.76
N ILE A 371 4.33 2.76 -11.10
CA ILE A 371 5.65 2.14 -11.26
C ILE A 371 5.39 0.63 -11.29
N ILE A 372 4.89 0.15 -12.43
CA ILE A 372 4.32 -1.19 -12.58
C ILE A 372 5.35 -2.24 -12.96
N ASP A 373 5.01 -3.49 -12.68
CA ASP A 373 5.71 -4.67 -13.17
C ASP A 373 5.20 -5.11 -14.56
N ASP A 374 5.87 -6.10 -15.12
CA ASP A 374 5.55 -6.62 -16.45
C ASP A 374 4.14 -7.28 -16.47
N ALA A 375 3.70 -7.89 -15.37
CA ALA A 375 2.39 -8.54 -15.31
C ALA A 375 1.21 -7.55 -15.46
N ILE A 376 1.30 -6.38 -14.83
CA ILE A 376 0.30 -5.31 -14.99
C ILE A 376 0.41 -4.69 -16.39
N TYR A 377 1.64 -4.49 -16.90
CA TYR A 377 1.85 -3.97 -18.24
C TYR A 377 1.23 -4.90 -19.30
N ASP A 378 1.52 -6.20 -19.24
CA ASP A 378 0.99 -7.21 -20.17
C ASP A 378 -0.54 -7.32 -20.06
N ALA A 379 -1.10 -7.21 -18.86
CA ALA A 379 -2.55 -7.20 -18.67
C ALA A 379 -3.22 -5.95 -19.30
N MET A 380 -2.57 -4.78 -19.24
CA MET A 380 -3.04 -3.56 -19.91
C MET A 380 -2.98 -3.70 -21.43
N ASP A 381 -1.86 -4.20 -21.96
CA ASP A 381 -1.70 -4.46 -23.42
C ASP A 381 -2.76 -5.46 -23.91
N TYR A 382 -2.93 -6.55 -23.17
CA TYR A 382 -3.97 -7.55 -23.49
C TYR A 382 -5.38 -6.95 -23.46
N ALA A 383 -5.71 -6.11 -22.48
CA ALA A 383 -6.99 -5.43 -22.40
C ALA A 383 -7.22 -4.51 -23.61
N VAL A 384 -6.24 -3.64 -23.92
CA VAL A 384 -6.36 -2.69 -25.05
C VAL A 384 -6.42 -3.43 -26.38
N THR A 385 -5.61 -4.47 -26.57
CA THR A 385 -5.62 -5.30 -27.80
C THR A 385 -6.99 -5.96 -28.02
N ARG A 386 -7.74 -6.29 -26.95
CA ARG A 386 -9.13 -6.78 -27.03
C ARG A 386 -10.16 -5.68 -27.31
N GLY A 387 -9.75 -4.42 -27.39
CA GLY A 387 -10.63 -3.27 -27.60
C GLY A 387 -11.14 -2.62 -26.32
N VAL A 388 -10.61 -3.01 -25.13
CA VAL A 388 -10.97 -2.39 -23.85
C VAL A 388 -10.28 -1.04 -23.73
N LYS A 389 -11.02 0.00 -23.34
CA LYS A 389 -10.49 1.34 -23.14
C LYS A 389 -9.85 1.48 -21.76
N VAL A 390 -8.53 1.55 -21.68
CA VAL A 390 -7.80 1.76 -20.40
C VAL A 390 -7.43 3.23 -20.25
N ARG A 391 -7.92 3.85 -19.15
CA ARG A 391 -7.67 5.26 -18.81
C ARG A 391 -6.99 5.36 -17.44
N LEU A 392 -5.93 6.17 -17.39
CA LEU A 392 -5.11 6.34 -16.19
C LEU A 392 -5.02 7.82 -15.83
N ILE A 393 -5.46 8.18 -14.61
CA ILE A 393 -5.30 9.51 -14.02
C ILE A 393 -4.17 9.47 -12.99
N LEU A 394 -3.20 10.36 -13.16
CA LEU A 394 -2.02 10.56 -12.32
C LEU A 394 -1.95 12.01 -11.81
N PRO A 395 -1.17 12.29 -10.75
CA PRO A 395 -1.01 13.65 -10.25
C PRO A 395 -0.37 14.59 -11.29
N GLY A 396 -0.90 15.80 -11.40
CA GLY A 396 -0.25 16.88 -12.15
C GLY A 396 0.84 17.59 -11.36
N ILE A 397 0.66 17.71 -10.03
CA ILE A 397 1.66 18.27 -9.10
C ILE A 397 2.16 17.14 -8.21
N PRO A 398 3.45 16.76 -8.26
CA PRO A 398 3.99 15.63 -7.51
C PRO A 398 4.35 15.98 -6.07
N ASP A 399 4.15 15.05 -5.15
CA ASP A 399 4.72 15.07 -3.80
C ASP A 399 6.19 14.67 -3.77
N LYS A 400 6.58 13.70 -4.61
CA LYS A 400 7.95 13.14 -4.72
C LYS A 400 8.45 13.23 -6.16
N LYS A 401 9.38 14.14 -6.42
CA LYS A 401 9.93 14.39 -7.76
C LYS A 401 10.55 13.13 -8.41
N ILE A 402 11.21 12.28 -7.61
CA ILE A 402 11.87 11.05 -8.10
C ILE A 402 10.81 10.06 -8.59
N ALA A 403 9.80 9.76 -7.78
CA ALA A 403 8.70 8.86 -8.16
C ALA A 403 7.94 9.39 -9.40
N TYR A 404 7.75 10.70 -9.48
CA TYR A 404 7.11 11.33 -10.62
C TYR A 404 7.92 11.22 -11.93
N CYS A 405 9.24 11.44 -11.88
CA CYS A 405 10.12 11.21 -13.03
C CYS A 405 10.10 9.75 -13.48
N LEU A 406 10.06 8.83 -12.50
CA LEU A 406 10.01 7.41 -12.77
C LEU A 406 8.67 7.01 -13.38
N ALA A 407 7.54 7.44 -12.83
CA ALA A 407 6.20 7.19 -13.39
C ALA A 407 6.08 7.68 -14.84
N ARG A 408 6.54 8.89 -15.11
CA ARG A 408 6.53 9.45 -16.47
C ARG A 408 7.41 8.66 -17.47
N SER A 409 8.40 7.91 -17.00
CA SER A 409 9.22 7.09 -17.90
C SER A 409 8.42 5.96 -18.56
N TYR A 410 7.32 5.53 -17.93
CA TYR A 410 6.39 4.51 -18.48
C TYR A 410 5.44 5.06 -19.55
N TYR A 411 5.26 6.38 -19.66
CA TYR A 411 4.27 6.97 -20.59
C TYR A 411 4.47 6.55 -22.03
N LYS A 412 5.74 6.50 -22.50
CA LYS A 412 6.02 6.07 -23.88
C LYS A 412 5.55 4.65 -24.16
N ASP A 413 5.76 3.75 -23.20
CA ASP A 413 5.38 2.35 -23.35
C ASP A 413 3.85 2.21 -23.27
N LEU A 414 3.20 2.99 -22.42
CA LEU A 414 1.73 3.05 -22.32
C LEU A 414 1.08 3.57 -23.61
N PHE A 415 1.65 4.61 -24.23
CA PHE A 415 1.15 5.11 -25.51
C PHE A 415 1.29 4.06 -26.62
N ALA A 416 2.39 3.29 -26.63
CA ALA A 416 2.63 2.26 -27.61
C ALA A 416 1.57 1.14 -27.60
N ILE A 417 1.01 0.84 -26.43
CA ILE A 417 -0.09 -0.14 -26.27
C ILE A 417 -1.49 0.51 -26.28
N GLY A 418 -1.59 1.84 -26.40
CA GLY A 418 -2.88 2.54 -26.56
C GLY A 418 -3.58 2.93 -25.24
N VAL A 419 -2.91 2.89 -24.10
CA VAL A 419 -3.43 3.38 -22.82
C VAL A 419 -3.51 4.90 -22.84
N GLU A 420 -4.64 5.46 -22.41
CA GLU A 420 -4.85 6.91 -22.32
C GLU A 420 -4.35 7.42 -20.95
N VAL A 421 -3.38 8.33 -20.97
CA VAL A 421 -2.78 8.91 -19.76
C VAL A 421 -3.24 10.35 -19.56
N TYR A 422 -3.63 10.66 -18.34
CA TYR A 422 -4.14 11.96 -17.91
C TYR A 422 -3.41 12.47 -16.68
N GLU A 423 -3.09 13.75 -16.61
CA GLU A 423 -2.53 14.40 -15.42
C GLU A 423 -3.55 15.38 -14.83
N TYR A 424 -3.86 15.22 -13.54
CA TYR A 424 -4.79 16.06 -12.80
C TYR A 424 -4.18 17.43 -12.55
N ILE A 425 -4.71 18.46 -13.21
CA ILE A 425 -4.12 19.81 -13.20
C ILE A 425 -4.21 20.49 -11.82
N PRO A 426 -5.34 20.41 -11.07
CA PRO A 426 -5.49 21.17 -9.83
C PRO A 426 -4.50 20.76 -8.73
N GLY A 427 -3.90 19.54 -8.80
CA GLY A 427 -3.03 19.15 -7.72
C GLY A 427 -2.57 17.70 -7.73
N PHE A 428 -2.66 17.08 -6.54
CA PHE A 428 -2.18 15.73 -6.27
C PHE A 428 -3.34 14.74 -6.14
N VAL A 429 -3.45 13.81 -7.09
CA VAL A 429 -4.36 12.66 -6.96
C VAL A 429 -3.71 11.62 -6.06
N HIS A 430 -4.34 11.32 -4.93
CA HIS A 430 -3.93 10.28 -4.00
C HIS A 430 -4.95 9.15 -3.89
N ALA A 431 -6.04 9.19 -4.65
CA ALA A 431 -7.02 8.12 -4.78
C ALA A 431 -6.39 6.83 -5.33
N LYS A 432 -6.87 5.67 -4.88
CA LYS A 432 -6.48 4.36 -5.39
C LYS A 432 -7.76 3.62 -5.75
N ASN A 433 -8.27 3.97 -6.93
CA ASN A 433 -9.51 3.41 -7.45
C ASN A 433 -9.26 2.73 -8.79
N THR A 434 -9.85 1.57 -8.97
CA THR A 434 -9.95 0.90 -10.26
C THR A 434 -11.41 0.52 -10.47
N VAL A 435 -12.03 1.01 -11.53
CA VAL A 435 -13.44 0.71 -11.87
C VAL A 435 -13.54 0.20 -13.29
N SER A 436 -14.37 -0.81 -13.51
CA SER A 436 -14.50 -1.50 -14.79
C SER A 436 -15.97 -1.78 -15.12
N ASP A 437 -16.36 -1.42 -16.35
CA ASP A 437 -17.60 -1.81 -17.02
C ASP A 437 -18.89 -1.45 -16.23
N GLY A 438 -18.84 -0.50 -15.29
CA GLY A 438 -19.97 -0.15 -14.40
C GLY A 438 -20.39 -1.26 -13.44
N LYS A 439 -19.59 -2.31 -13.29
CA LYS A 439 -19.97 -3.53 -12.57
C LYS A 439 -19.00 -3.91 -11.47
N ARG A 440 -17.75 -3.50 -11.57
CA ARG A 440 -16.69 -3.90 -10.65
C ARG A 440 -15.83 -2.71 -10.26
N ALA A 441 -15.45 -2.66 -9.00
CA ALA A 441 -14.53 -1.65 -8.52
C ALA A 441 -13.61 -2.20 -7.42
N ILE A 442 -12.38 -1.65 -7.32
CA ILE A 442 -11.50 -1.79 -6.18
C ILE A 442 -11.23 -0.38 -5.64
N VAL A 443 -11.47 -0.20 -4.36
CA VAL A 443 -11.15 1.04 -3.63
C VAL A 443 -10.40 0.67 -2.36
N GLY A 444 -9.27 1.33 -2.10
CA GLY A 444 -8.49 1.03 -0.91
C GLY A 444 -7.18 1.79 -0.81
N THR A 445 -6.15 1.10 -0.35
CA THR A 445 -4.84 1.70 -0.07
C THR A 445 -3.76 1.36 -1.10
N ILE A 446 -4.02 0.40 -2.00
CA ILE A 446 -3.04 -0.23 -2.90
C ILE A 446 -2.72 0.69 -4.08
N ASN A 447 -1.50 1.20 -4.15
CA ASN A 447 -1.01 1.93 -5.33
C ASN A 447 -0.57 0.98 -6.44
N TYR A 448 -0.45 1.49 -7.67
CA TYR A 448 0.20 0.81 -8.80
C TYR A 448 1.72 1.03 -8.75
N ASP A 449 2.37 0.64 -7.65
CA ASP A 449 3.82 0.72 -7.50
C ASP A 449 4.41 -0.51 -6.79
N TYR A 450 5.72 -0.74 -6.97
CA TYR A 450 6.40 -1.90 -6.37
C TYR A 450 6.29 -1.94 -4.85
N ARG A 451 6.23 -0.80 -4.16
CA ARG A 451 6.12 -0.80 -2.69
C ARG A 451 4.78 -1.33 -2.25
N SER A 452 3.69 -0.85 -2.84
CA SER A 452 2.35 -1.33 -2.50
C SER A 452 2.14 -2.78 -2.92
N LEU A 453 2.63 -3.17 -4.10
CA LEU A 453 2.37 -4.49 -4.68
C LEU A 453 3.23 -5.62 -4.08
N TYR A 454 4.38 -5.27 -3.42
CA TYR A 454 5.34 -6.29 -2.97
C TYR A 454 5.83 -6.12 -1.53
N LEU A 455 5.81 -4.91 -0.97
CA LEU A 455 6.52 -4.60 0.27
C LEU A 455 5.64 -4.09 1.41
N HIS A 456 4.44 -3.62 1.12
CA HIS A 456 3.57 -3.05 2.13
C HIS A 456 2.45 -4.01 2.54
N TYR A 457 1.97 -3.85 3.79
CA TYR A 457 0.67 -4.34 4.16
C TYR A 457 -0.37 -3.36 3.64
N GLU A 458 -1.27 -3.84 2.83
CA GLU A 458 -2.30 -3.05 2.16
C GLU A 458 -3.69 -3.64 2.43
N CYS A 459 -4.74 -2.87 2.15
CA CYS A 459 -6.11 -3.36 2.15
C CYS A 459 -6.95 -2.64 1.11
N ALA A 460 -7.99 -3.31 0.64
CA ALA A 460 -8.99 -2.75 -0.25
C ALA A 460 -10.32 -3.49 -0.12
N ALA A 461 -11.38 -2.94 -0.72
CA ALA A 461 -12.60 -3.66 -0.99
C ALA A 461 -12.75 -3.85 -2.49
N TYR A 462 -12.95 -5.10 -2.92
CA TYR A 462 -13.47 -5.41 -4.23
C TYR A 462 -15.00 -5.44 -4.16
N MET A 463 -15.63 -4.72 -5.07
CA MET A 463 -17.07 -4.58 -5.17
C MET A 463 -17.56 -5.10 -6.51
N MET A 464 -18.68 -5.87 -6.51
CA MET A 464 -19.31 -6.37 -7.71
C MET A 464 -20.82 -6.09 -7.67
N ASN A 465 -21.32 -5.44 -8.73
CA ASN A 465 -22.73 -5.08 -8.89
C ASN A 465 -23.31 -4.24 -7.74
N VAL A 466 -22.46 -3.54 -7.00
CA VAL A 466 -22.84 -2.59 -5.95
C VAL A 466 -23.30 -1.29 -6.63
N PRO A 467 -24.46 -0.70 -6.24
CA PRO A 467 -24.98 0.51 -6.88
C PRO A 467 -24.00 1.69 -6.89
N GLU A 468 -23.20 1.85 -5.84
CA GLU A 468 -22.25 2.94 -5.63
C GLU A 468 -21.04 2.89 -6.57
N ILE A 469 -20.89 1.83 -7.36
CA ILE A 469 -19.90 1.80 -8.46
C ILE A 469 -20.17 2.94 -9.45
N LYS A 470 -21.42 3.35 -9.60
CA LYS A 470 -21.80 4.52 -10.44
C LYS A 470 -21.25 5.83 -9.89
N ASP A 471 -21.18 5.98 -8.57
CA ASP A 471 -20.63 7.17 -7.94
C ASP A 471 -19.11 7.21 -8.13
N ILE A 472 -18.43 6.06 -8.07
CA ILE A 472 -16.97 5.94 -8.37
C ILE A 472 -16.70 6.30 -9.83
N GLU A 473 -17.56 5.88 -10.76
CA GLU A 473 -17.45 6.24 -12.17
C GLU A 473 -17.70 7.72 -12.42
N HIS A 474 -18.73 8.25 -11.78
CA HIS A 474 -19.04 9.67 -11.87
C HIS A 474 -17.87 10.52 -11.38
N ASP A 475 -17.31 10.19 -10.21
CA ASP A 475 -16.13 10.83 -9.67
C ASP A 475 -14.92 10.75 -10.60
N PHE A 476 -14.73 9.59 -11.26
CA PHE A 476 -13.66 9.45 -12.26
C PHE A 476 -13.86 10.41 -13.44
N VAL A 477 -15.10 10.51 -13.96
CA VAL A 477 -15.43 11.38 -15.10
C VAL A 477 -15.30 12.86 -14.73
N GLU A 478 -15.75 13.25 -13.54
CA GLU A 478 -15.58 14.61 -13.03
C GLU A 478 -14.10 14.96 -12.86
N THR A 479 -13.32 14.06 -12.26
CA THR A 479 -11.86 14.25 -12.12
C THR A 479 -11.17 14.33 -13.48
N LEU A 480 -11.59 13.49 -14.44
CA LEU A 480 -11.06 13.47 -15.82
C LEU A 480 -11.27 14.83 -16.52
N SER A 481 -12.40 15.48 -16.26
CA SER A 481 -12.70 16.81 -16.84
C SER A 481 -11.70 17.91 -16.38
N GLN A 482 -11.03 17.70 -15.27
CA GLN A 482 -10.03 18.59 -14.69
C GLN A 482 -8.60 18.15 -15.05
N CYS A 483 -8.47 17.13 -15.88
CA CYS A 483 -7.18 16.59 -16.29
C CYS A 483 -6.73 17.08 -17.67
N ARG A 484 -5.43 17.09 -17.87
CA ARG A 484 -4.83 17.24 -19.18
C ARG A 484 -4.49 15.86 -19.72
N ARG A 485 -5.01 15.52 -20.91
CA ARG A 485 -4.56 14.33 -21.61
C ARG A 485 -3.12 14.51 -22.06
N ILE A 486 -2.26 13.56 -21.76
CA ILE A 486 -0.86 13.57 -22.18
C ILE A 486 -0.76 12.75 -23.46
N THR A 487 -0.28 13.39 -24.53
CA THR A 487 -0.03 12.75 -25.82
C THR A 487 1.46 12.41 -25.96
N GLU A 488 1.78 11.52 -26.89
CA GLU A 488 3.18 11.21 -27.22
C GLU A 488 3.96 12.45 -27.68
N LEU A 489 3.29 13.37 -28.40
CA LEU A 489 3.88 14.64 -28.83
C LEU A 489 4.26 15.52 -27.65
N GLU A 490 3.37 15.66 -26.67
CA GLU A 490 3.65 16.44 -25.45
C GLU A 490 4.75 15.81 -24.61
N TYR A 491 4.74 14.47 -24.47
CA TYR A 491 5.81 13.75 -23.78
C TYR A 491 7.17 13.94 -24.47
N ASN A 492 7.23 13.96 -25.78
CA ASN A 492 8.46 14.18 -26.54
C ASN A 492 9.01 15.60 -26.38
N ASN A 493 8.16 16.57 -26.03
CA ASN A 493 8.55 17.95 -25.71
C ASN A 493 9.14 18.12 -24.30
N TYR A 494 9.04 17.09 -23.43
CA TYR A 494 9.70 17.16 -22.14
C TYR A 494 11.23 17.22 -22.31
N LYS A 495 11.88 17.97 -21.44
CA LYS A 495 13.35 18.13 -21.47
C LYS A 495 14.00 16.74 -21.45
N TRP A 496 14.91 16.49 -22.37
CA TRP A 496 15.53 15.19 -22.62
C TRP A 496 16.16 14.57 -21.35
N TYR A 497 16.72 15.39 -20.49
CA TYR A 497 17.35 14.92 -19.24
C TYR A 497 16.35 14.36 -18.23
N TYR A 498 15.10 14.85 -18.18
CA TYR A 498 14.05 14.23 -17.35
C TYR A 498 13.70 12.83 -17.89
N ARG A 499 13.61 12.68 -19.20
CA ARG A 499 13.34 11.38 -19.83
C ARG A 499 14.48 10.39 -19.61
N LEU A 500 15.74 10.84 -19.70
CA LEU A 500 16.92 10.02 -19.42
C LEU A 500 16.97 9.63 -17.94
N CYS A 501 16.77 10.59 -17.03
CA CYS A 501 16.74 10.35 -15.58
C CYS A 501 15.66 9.31 -15.23
N GLY A 502 14.44 9.46 -15.75
CA GLY A 502 13.38 8.48 -15.53
C GLY A 502 13.75 7.06 -15.98
N ARG A 503 14.38 6.92 -17.17
CA ARG A 503 14.86 5.62 -17.67
C ARG A 503 15.95 5.02 -16.80
N LEU A 504 16.89 5.83 -16.32
CA LEU A 504 17.93 5.37 -15.40
C LEU A 504 17.33 4.95 -14.05
N LEU A 505 16.32 5.66 -13.55
CA LEU A 505 15.63 5.31 -12.32
C LEU A 505 14.89 3.96 -12.40
N ARG A 506 14.50 3.48 -13.59
CA ARG A 506 13.90 2.15 -13.75
C ARG A 506 14.79 1.02 -13.25
N PHE A 507 16.12 1.16 -13.32
CA PHE A 507 17.04 0.15 -12.79
C PHE A 507 16.94 -0.05 -11.27
N ILE A 508 16.46 0.97 -10.56
CA ILE A 508 16.28 0.94 -9.11
C ILE A 508 14.81 1.13 -8.72
N ALA A 509 13.88 0.94 -9.65
CA ALA A 509 12.45 1.13 -9.43
C ALA A 509 11.91 0.31 -8.26
N THR A 510 12.42 -0.90 -8.08
CA THR A 510 12.07 -1.80 -6.97
C THR A 510 12.55 -1.32 -5.60
N LEU A 511 13.45 -0.33 -5.55
CA LEU A 511 14.00 0.25 -4.31
C LEU A 511 13.36 1.61 -3.96
N ILE A 512 12.63 2.21 -4.90
CA ILE A 512 11.95 3.51 -4.78
C ILE A 512 10.50 3.30 -4.34
#